data_abab223c159b737a14c6edc3987f4a3e
#
_entry.id   abab223c159b737a14c6edc3987f4a3e
#
_cell.length_a   1.000
_cell.length_b   1.000
_cell.length_c   1.000
_cell.angle_alpha   90.00
_cell.angle_beta   90.00
_cell.angle_gamma   90.00
#
_symmetry.space_group_name_H-M   'P 1'
#
loop_
_entity.id
_entity.type
_entity.pdbx_description
1 polymer ?
#
loop_
_entity_poly.entity_id
_entity_poly.type
_entity_poly.pdbx_seq_one_letter_code
_entity_poly.pdbx_strand_id
1 'polypeptide(L)'
;MKSPRNSPDSSFSKDENPIIAGPSLKMYSQSTPHPDFWLYDGSIVLSVESCLFRVHQTILANHSEIFSDLFTVPQPAEDAEEMMEGCRIVHLPDSESDFVDLLNAIYHPECALLPLTLVVWLVSNHLITFHFASYFDSISADADLETVLTFIQGILHLSTKYIIHYLRQRCISLFLTKFPSTLDGYTLKAGASNREKYKSDNVMRAINLARQNNVLEVLPYAFYCIARLPHKRILKDRTMDISWKDKAMCLVGRERLKWAQTSLSHVFLLNFQRAPLCQSSLCAFARGPHSEWHVLDCMKSPNPLHAYDNWDNLNVCADCVAYCKLRHMKGREEVWDRLPDLFELPTWNELRNAQNM
;
A
#
# COMPACT_ATOMS: atom_id res chain seq x y z
N MET A 1 -60.33 69.49 -1.08
CA MET A 1 -61.80 69.33 -0.92
C MET A 1 -62.14 67.92 -0.55
N LYS A 2 -62.70 67.80 0.63
CA LYS A 2 -63.58 66.73 1.14
C LYS A 2 -63.08 65.27 1.20
N SER A 3 -62.74 64.88 2.44
CA SER A 3 -63.10 63.64 3.06
C SER A 3 -64.62 63.41 3.05
N PRO A 4 -65.23 62.26 3.30
CA PRO A 4 -65.15 61.53 4.58
C PRO A 4 -65.31 59.96 4.54
N ARG A 5 -64.78 59.31 5.59
CA ARG A 5 -65.45 58.38 6.60
C ARG A 5 -66.25 57.16 6.06
N ASN A 6 -65.90 55.94 6.50
CA ASN A 6 -66.47 55.31 7.71
C ASN A 6 -65.92 53.92 7.93
N SER A 7 -65.65 53.64 9.16
CA SER A 7 -65.50 52.30 9.77
C SER A 7 -66.90 51.74 10.16
N PRO A 8 -67.07 50.59 10.83
CA PRO A 8 -66.28 49.39 11.10
C PRO A 8 -67.05 48.09 10.79
N ASP A 9 -66.42 46.97 10.83
CA ASP A 9 -66.96 45.85 11.61
C ASP A 9 -66.01 44.70 11.84
N SER A 10 -66.16 44.15 13.01
CA SER A 10 -65.48 43.10 13.70
C SER A 10 -65.74 41.69 13.17
N SER A 11 -64.78 40.81 13.19
CA SER A 11 -64.99 39.43 13.65
C SER A 11 -63.74 38.59 13.77
N PHE A 12 -63.44 38.21 15.01
CA PHE A 12 -62.87 36.95 15.53
C PHE A 12 -61.60 36.37 14.89
N SER A 13 -60.56 36.46 15.72
CA SER A 13 -59.38 35.62 15.84
C SER A 13 -59.66 34.13 15.85
N LYS A 14 -58.88 33.37 15.10
CA LYS A 14 -58.50 32.00 15.47
C LYS A 14 -56.97 31.97 15.57
N ASP A 15 -56.52 31.77 16.77
CA ASP A 15 -55.14 31.45 17.10
C ASP A 15 -54.77 30.11 16.39
N GLU A 16 -54.01 30.16 15.35
CA GLU A 16 -53.21 29.02 14.86
C GLU A 16 -51.81 29.13 15.42
N ASN A 17 -51.48 28.33 16.40
CA ASN A 17 -50.10 28.08 16.89
C ASN A 17 -49.25 27.69 15.71
N PRO A 18 -48.06 28.31 15.49
CA PRO A 18 -47.07 27.81 14.58
C PRO A 18 -46.49 26.52 15.18
N ILE A 19 -46.74 25.38 14.51
CA ILE A 19 -46.01 24.16 14.72
C ILE A 19 -44.57 24.45 14.42
N ILE A 20 -43.73 24.50 15.47
CA ILE A 20 -42.27 24.59 15.35
C ILE A 20 -41.84 23.28 14.72
N ALA A 21 -41.61 23.32 13.39
CA ALA A 21 -40.94 22.24 12.69
C ALA A 21 -39.49 22.21 13.16
N GLY A 22 -39.13 21.17 13.86
CA GLY A 22 -37.77 20.91 14.32
C GLY A 22 -36.79 20.84 13.12
N PRO A 23 -35.51 21.23 13.30
CA PRO A 23 -34.54 21.38 12.21
C PRO A 23 -33.97 20.07 11.63
N SER A 24 -34.48 18.90 11.95
CA SER A 24 -33.80 17.61 11.70
C SER A 24 -34.19 16.83 10.45
N LEU A 25 -35.18 17.20 9.67
CA LEU A 25 -35.69 16.37 8.56
C LEU A 25 -35.08 16.70 7.18
N LYS A 26 -34.21 17.68 7.06
CA LYS A 26 -33.74 18.19 5.75
C LYS A 26 -32.46 17.56 5.19
N MET A 27 -31.70 16.79 5.95
CA MET A 27 -30.40 16.26 5.49
C MET A 27 -30.45 14.88 4.81
N TYR A 28 -31.49 14.07 5.08
CA TYR A 28 -31.58 12.68 4.56
C TYR A 28 -32.30 12.54 3.21
N SER A 29 -32.76 13.60 2.60
CA SER A 29 -33.45 13.50 1.30
C SER A 29 -32.57 13.10 0.12
N GLN A 30 -31.25 12.89 0.33
CA GLN A 30 -30.29 12.52 -0.69
C GLN A 30 -29.45 11.27 -0.38
N SER A 31 -29.54 10.71 0.84
CA SER A 31 -28.75 9.51 1.19
C SER A 31 -29.53 8.23 0.88
N THR A 32 -28.87 7.26 0.23
CA THR A 32 -29.48 6.00 -0.21
C THR A 32 -28.87 4.80 0.51
N PRO A 33 -29.69 3.80 0.91
CA PRO A 33 -29.17 2.53 1.41
C PRO A 33 -28.29 1.81 0.40
N HIS A 34 -27.16 1.28 0.86
CA HIS A 34 -26.29 0.46 0.03
C HIS A 34 -26.92 -0.89 -0.27
N PRO A 35 -27.00 -1.35 -1.53
CA PRO A 35 -27.75 -2.56 -1.89
C PRO A 35 -27.25 -3.83 -1.19
N ASP A 36 -25.94 -3.99 -1.01
CA ASP A 36 -25.34 -5.22 -0.44
C ASP A 36 -25.13 -5.14 1.07
N PHE A 37 -25.10 -3.92 1.65
CA PHE A 37 -24.84 -3.70 3.08
C PHE A 37 -26.00 -3.00 3.80
N TRP A 38 -27.24 -3.27 3.37
CA TRP A 38 -28.44 -2.94 4.11
C TRP A 38 -29.01 -4.24 4.72
N LEU A 39 -28.38 -4.70 5.82
CA LEU A 39 -28.68 -5.98 6.41
C LEU A 39 -29.96 -5.90 7.27
N TYR A 40 -30.91 -6.82 7.08
CA TYR A 40 -32.22 -6.78 7.75
C TYR A 40 -32.11 -6.85 9.29
N ASP A 41 -31.08 -7.56 9.78
CA ASP A 41 -30.77 -7.74 11.21
C ASP A 41 -29.62 -6.82 11.69
N GLY A 42 -29.22 -5.87 10.86
CA GLY A 42 -28.21 -4.86 11.22
C GLY A 42 -28.67 -4.02 12.41
N SER A 43 -27.75 -3.75 13.34
CA SER A 43 -28.02 -3.10 14.63
C SER A 43 -27.53 -1.64 14.69
N ILE A 44 -26.87 -1.16 13.64
CA ILE A 44 -26.39 0.24 13.50
C ILE A 44 -26.46 0.68 12.04
N VAL A 45 -26.72 1.97 11.81
CA VAL A 45 -26.63 2.59 10.49
C VAL A 45 -25.40 3.52 10.47
N LEU A 46 -24.51 3.31 9.51
CA LEU A 46 -23.37 4.18 9.27
C LEU A 46 -23.65 5.03 8.04
N SER A 47 -23.54 6.34 8.17
CA SER A 47 -23.69 7.30 7.09
C SER A 47 -22.31 7.71 6.59
N VAL A 48 -21.98 7.36 5.35
CA VAL A 48 -20.69 7.64 4.71
C VAL A 48 -20.97 8.35 3.40
N GLU A 49 -20.54 9.60 3.27
CA GLU A 49 -20.90 10.47 2.14
C GLU A 49 -22.42 10.50 1.91
N SER A 50 -22.90 10.01 0.76
CA SER A 50 -24.32 9.92 0.39
C SER A 50 -24.91 8.51 0.56
N CYS A 51 -24.15 7.57 1.14
CA CYS A 51 -24.56 6.18 1.29
C CYS A 51 -24.82 5.80 2.75
N LEU A 52 -25.81 4.95 2.97
CA LEU A 52 -26.17 4.43 4.27
C LEU A 52 -25.91 2.92 4.33
N PHE A 53 -25.20 2.48 5.36
CA PHE A 53 -24.85 1.09 5.60
C PHE A 53 -25.51 0.60 6.88
N ARG A 54 -26.44 -0.34 6.79
CA ARG A 54 -27.04 -0.99 7.96
C ARG A 54 -26.31 -2.30 8.24
N VAL A 55 -25.49 -2.31 9.28
CA VAL A 55 -24.53 -3.39 9.58
C VAL A 55 -24.58 -3.79 11.06
N HIS A 56 -23.77 -4.79 11.46
CA HIS A 56 -23.75 -5.29 12.83
C HIS A 56 -22.69 -4.56 13.66
N GLN A 57 -23.15 -3.81 14.67
CA GLN A 57 -22.28 -3.11 15.62
C GLN A 57 -21.28 -4.05 16.28
N THR A 58 -21.70 -5.25 16.68
CA THR A 58 -20.85 -6.23 17.36
C THR A 58 -19.76 -6.78 16.46
N ILE A 59 -20.00 -6.94 15.16
CA ILE A 59 -18.97 -7.39 14.20
C ILE A 59 -17.88 -6.32 14.07
N LEU A 60 -18.28 -5.05 13.87
CA LEU A 60 -17.31 -3.97 13.75
C LEU A 60 -16.51 -3.77 15.06
N ALA A 61 -17.18 -3.80 16.21
CA ALA A 61 -16.55 -3.66 17.53
C ALA A 61 -15.55 -4.79 17.83
N ASN A 62 -15.83 -6.02 17.40
CA ASN A 62 -14.94 -7.16 17.58
C ASN A 62 -13.64 -7.06 16.76
N HIS A 63 -13.67 -6.30 15.66
CA HIS A 63 -12.52 -6.14 14.78
C HIS A 63 -11.75 -4.82 15.00
N SER A 64 -12.34 -3.85 15.72
CA SER A 64 -11.80 -2.51 15.89
C SER A 64 -12.09 -1.95 17.28
N GLU A 65 -11.05 -1.61 18.02
CA GLU A 65 -11.16 -0.88 19.27
C GLU A 65 -11.81 0.50 19.07
N ILE A 66 -11.50 1.17 17.98
CA ILE A 66 -12.09 2.48 17.63
C ILE A 66 -13.61 2.37 17.44
N PHE A 67 -14.08 1.34 16.73
CA PHE A 67 -15.51 1.11 16.59
C PHE A 67 -16.16 0.70 17.92
N SER A 68 -15.48 -0.11 18.72
CA SER A 68 -15.96 -0.48 20.06
C SER A 68 -16.16 0.77 20.92
N ASP A 69 -15.18 1.66 20.97
CA ASP A 69 -15.24 2.90 21.72
C ASP A 69 -16.32 3.84 21.17
N LEU A 70 -16.38 4.01 19.85
CA LEU A 70 -17.37 4.86 19.18
C LEU A 70 -18.81 4.47 19.51
N PHE A 71 -19.06 3.18 19.68
CA PHE A 71 -20.41 2.68 19.97
C PHE A 71 -20.78 2.69 21.46
N THR A 72 -19.78 2.75 22.35
CA THR A 72 -19.98 2.76 23.80
C THR A 72 -20.06 4.16 24.40
N VAL A 73 -19.51 5.18 23.72
CA VAL A 73 -19.52 6.57 24.24
C VAL A 73 -20.95 7.12 24.20
N PRO A 74 -21.53 7.54 25.35
CA PRO A 74 -22.80 8.24 25.39
C PRO A 74 -22.69 9.56 24.64
N GLN A 75 -23.64 9.82 23.73
CA GLN A 75 -23.72 11.14 23.08
C GLN A 75 -24.29 12.18 24.06
N PRO A 76 -23.91 13.47 23.96
CA PRO A 76 -24.52 14.54 24.74
C PRO A 76 -26.04 14.58 24.53
N ALA A 77 -26.81 14.75 25.59
CA ALA A 77 -28.27 14.72 25.59
C ALA A 77 -28.95 15.85 24.78
N GLU A 78 -28.17 16.77 24.23
CA GLU A 78 -28.66 17.91 23.43
C GLU A 78 -28.82 17.59 21.94
N ASP A 79 -28.14 16.57 21.45
CA ASP A 79 -28.33 16.08 20.07
C ASP A 79 -29.28 14.88 20.15
N ALA A 80 -30.52 15.05 19.70
CA ALA A 80 -31.48 13.94 19.57
C ALA A 80 -30.81 12.86 18.73
N GLU A 81 -30.63 11.64 19.30
CA GLU A 81 -30.03 10.52 18.56
C GLU A 81 -30.80 10.33 17.25
N GLU A 82 -30.09 10.49 16.14
CA GLU A 82 -30.68 10.23 14.83
C GLU A 82 -30.89 8.73 14.68
N MET A 83 -32.16 8.35 14.47
CA MET A 83 -32.58 6.95 14.37
C MET A 83 -33.20 6.65 13.01
N MET A 84 -32.84 5.52 12.42
CA MET A 84 -33.45 5.01 11.19
C MET A 84 -33.76 3.53 11.37
N GLU A 85 -35.03 3.14 11.14
CA GLU A 85 -35.54 1.77 11.32
C GLU A 85 -35.15 1.13 12.66
N GLY A 86 -35.15 1.93 13.74
CA GLY A 86 -34.80 1.49 15.09
C GLY A 86 -33.29 1.36 15.35
N CYS A 87 -32.47 1.70 14.40
CA CYS A 87 -31.00 1.72 14.54
C CYS A 87 -30.49 3.16 14.69
N ARG A 88 -29.50 3.36 15.55
CA ARG A 88 -28.76 4.62 15.67
C ARG A 88 -27.96 4.89 14.40
N ILE A 89 -27.92 6.16 13.97
CA ILE A 89 -27.11 6.60 12.84
C ILE A 89 -25.79 7.18 13.37
N VAL A 90 -24.69 6.80 12.75
CA VAL A 90 -23.34 7.36 13.01
C VAL A 90 -22.74 7.86 11.71
N HIS A 91 -22.32 9.13 11.70
CA HIS A 91 -21.67 9.74 10.53
C HIS A 91 -20.18 9.50 10.55
N LEU A 92 -19.64 8.99 9.43
CA LEU A 92 -18.22 8.74 9.24
C LEU A 92 -17.68 9.60 8.08
N PRO A 93 -16.55 10.32 8.26
CA PRO A 93 -15.97 11.18 7.23
C PRO A 93 -15.04 10.39 6.29
N ASP A 94 -15.52 9.26 5.79
CA ASP A 94 -14.76 8.37 4.92
C ASP A 94 -15.31 8.39 3.50
N SER A 95 -14.57 7.81 2.55
CA SER A 95 -15.05 7.57 1.19
C SER A 95 -15.97 6.34 1.16
N GLU A 96 -17.09 6.44 0.44
CA GLU A 96 -18.02 5.34 0.24
C GLU A 96 -17.32 4.13 -0.36
N SER A 97 -16.49 4.32 -1.39
CA SER A 97 -15.78 3.22 -2.05
C SER A 97 -14.83 2.49 -1.10
N ASP A 98 -14.04 3.23 -0.31
CA ASP A 98 -13.11 2.64 0.66
C ASP A 98 -13.86 1.88 1.76
N PHE A 99 -15.03 2.39 2.15
CA PHE A 99 -15.86 1.77 3.17
C PHE A 99 -16.51 0.47 2.68
N VAL A 100 -16.96 0.42 1.43
CA VAL A 100 -17.43 -0.80 0.77
C VAL A 100 -16.33 -1.87 0.73
N ASP A 101 -15.10 -1.49 0.35
CA ASP A 101 -13.96 -2.41 0.36
C ASP A 101 -13.66 -2.94 1.76
N LEU A 102 -13.73 -2.08 2.78
CA LEU A 102 -13.56 -2.48 4.18
C LEU A 102 -14.63 -3.46 4.63
N LEU A 103 -15.90 -3.19 4.35
CA LEU A 103 -17.02 -4.07 4.71
C LEU A 103 -16.92 -5.42 4.00
N ASN A 104 -16.55 -5.44 2.71
CA ASN A 104 -16.29 -6.67 1.98
C ASN A 104 -15.19 -7.50 2.67
N ALA A 105 -14.09 -6.85 3.09
CA ALA A 105 -13.00 -7.54 3.77
C ALA A 105 -13.36 -8.04 5.17
N ILE A 106 -14.29 -7.38 5.88
CA ILE A 106 -14.75 -7.78 7.22
C ILE A 106 -15.80 -8.88 7.13
N TYR A 107 -16.79 -8.77 6.23
CA TYR A 107 -17.91 -9.70 6.13
C TYR A 107 -17.57 -10.95 5.31
N HIS A 108 -16.48 -10.93 4.54
CA HIS A 108 -15.94 -12.08 3.83
C HIS A 108 -14.54 -12.44 4.34
N PRO A 109 -14.37 -12.73 5.67
CA PRO A 109 -13.07 -13.06 6.24
C PRO A 109 -12.58 -14.40 5.69
N GLU A 110 -11.27 -14.58 5.71
CA GLU A 110 -10.67 -15.86 5.35
C GLU A 110 -11.12 -17.00 6.26
N CYS A 111 -11.35 -18.15 5.68
CA CYS A 111 -11.40 -19.43 6.41
C CYS A 111 -9.99 -19.91 6.84
N ALA A 112 -9.04 -19.00 7.09
CA ALA A 112 -7.60 -19.26 7.22
C ALA A 112 -7.13 -19.46 8.67
N LEU A 113 -8.00 -19.84 9.60
CA LEU A 113 -7.59 -20.20 10.97
C LEU A 113 -7.35 -21.72 11.14
N LEU A 114 -7.56 -22.52 10.10
CA LEU A 114 -7.22 -23.94 10.15
C LEU A 114 -5.87 -24.17 9.46
N PRO A 115 -4.94 -24.92 10.07
CA PRO A 115 -3.74 -25.36 9.38
C PRO A 115 -4.09 -26.01 8.05
N LEU A 116 -3.33 -25.74 7.00
CA LEU A 116 -3.59 -26.28 5.66
C LEU A 116 -3.80 -27.80 5.67
N THR A 117 -3.06 -28.50 6.54
CA THR A 117 -3.18 -29.96 6.79
C THR A 117 -4.55 -30.35 7.31
N LEU A 118 -5.16 -29.54 8.19
CA LEU A 118 -6.48 -29.81 8.74
C LEU A 118 -7.58 -29.49 7.71
N VAL A 119 -7.43 -28.43 6.94
CA VAL A 119 -8.33 -28.09 5.82
C VAL A 119 -8.33 -29.20 4.77
N VAL A 120 -7.16 -29.66 4.35
CA VAL A 120 -7.01 -30.77 3.41
C VAL A 120 -7.63 -32.05 3.97
N TRP A 121 -7.44 -32.37 5.26
CA TRP A 121 -8.04 -33.52 5.90
C TRP A 121 -9.57 -33.45 5.95
N LEU A 122 -10.13 -32.29 6.28
CA LEU A 122 -11.59 -32.06 6.31
C LEU A 122 -12.22 -32.14 4.93
N VAL A 123 -11.59 -31.59 3.91
CA VAL A 123 -12.03 -31.68 2.50
C VAL A 123 -11.94 -33.12 2.00
N SER A 124 -10.84 -33.83 2.29
CA SER A 124 -10.64 -35.20 1.86
C SER A 124 -11.65 -36.18 2.49
N ASN A 125 -12.21 -35.84 3.64
CA ASN A 125 -13.23 -36.64 4.32
C ASN A 125 -14.66 -36.17 4.05
N HIS A 126 -14.89 -35.29 3.07
CA HIS A 126 -16.21 -34.73 2.72
C HIS A 126 -16.98 -34.08 3.87
N LEU A 127 -16.27 -33.62 4.91
CA LEU A 127 -16.89 -33.04 6.10
C LEU A 127 -17.21 -31.54 5.92
N ILE A 128 -16.56 -30.86 4.99
CA ILE A 128 -16.83 -29.46 4.65
C ILE A 128 -16.70 -29.27 3.14
N THR A 129 -17.79 -28.85 2.48
CA THR A 129 -17.83 -28.46 1.06
C THR A 129 -18.01 -26.94 0.89
N PHE A 130 -17.59 -26.14 1.86
CA PHE A 130 -17.75 -24.70 1.77
C PHE A 130 -16.51 -24.08 1.12
N HIS A 131 -16.65 -23.66 -0.14
CA HIS A 131 -15.75 -22.70 -0.75
C HIS A 131 -16.07 -21.31 -0.21
N PHE A 132 -15.52 -20.96 0.94
CA PHE A 132 -15.46 -19.57 1.37
C PHE A 132 -14.25 -18.95 0.68
N ALA A 133 -14.45 -18.37 -0.51
CA ALA A 133 -13.45 -17.49 -1.10
C ALA A 133 -13.36 -16.24 -0.22
N SER A 134 -12.20 -16.00 0.40
CA SER A 134 -11.92 -14.75 1.07
C SER A 134 -11.91 -13.60 0.07
N TYR A 135 -12.29 -12.39 0.52
CA TYR A 135 -12.18 -11.18 -0.30
C TYR A 135 -10.74 -10.99 -0.83
N PHE A 136 -9.73 -11.34 -0.03
CA PHE A 136 -8.33 -11.33 -0.44
C PHE A 136 -7.95 -12.42 -1.46
N ASP A 137 -8.70 -13.50 -1.56
CA ASP A 137 -8.48 -14.56 -2.55
C ASP A 137 -8.98 -14.15 -3.94
N SER A 138 -9.78 -13.09 -4.03
CA SER A 138 -10.19 -12.52 -5.31
C SER A 138 -9.02 -11.94 -6.10
N ILE A 139 -7.90 -11.62 -5.41
CA ILE A 139 -6.71 -11.09 -6.05
C ILE A 139 -5.72 -12.22 -6.37
N SER A 140 -5.36 -12.36 -7.64
CA SER A 140 -4.37 -13.36 -8.05
C SER A 140 -2.98 -13.05 -7.48
N ALA A 141 -2.23 -14.08 -7.11
CA ALA A 141 -0.82 -13.93 -6.72
C ALA A 141 0.03 -13.23 -7.79
N ASP A 142 -0.32 -13.40 -9.07
CA ASP A 142 0.35 -12.80 -10.22
C ASP A 142 -0.27 -11.46 -10.66
N ALA A 143 -1.26 -10.92 -9.91
CA ALA A 143 -1.86 -9.64 -10.22
C ALA A 143 -0.79 -8.55 -10.41
N ASP A 144 -1.00 -7.63 -11.35
CA ASP A 144 -0.07 -6.53 -11.57
C ASP A 144 -0.08 -5.50 -10.41
N LEU A 145 0.91 -4.63 -10.40
CA LEU A 145 1.05 -3.62 -9.33
C LEU A 145 -0.16 -2.70 -9.25
N GLU A 146 -0.74 -2.30 -10.38
CA GLU A 146 -1.89 -1.40 -10.43
C GLU A 146 -3.11 -2.04 -9.77
N THR A 147 -3.38 -3.29 -10.09
CA THR A 147 -4.47 -4.09 -9.49
C THR A 147 -4.27 -4.24 -7.98
N VAL A 148 -3.05 -4.59 -7.53
CA VAL A 148 -2.76 -4.72 -6.09
C VAL A 148 -2.96 -3.40 -5.37
N LEU A 149 -2.43 -2.28 -5.90
CA LEU A 149 -2.59 -0.97 -5.27
C LEU A 149 -4.04 -0.53 -5.18
N THR A 150 -4.82 -0.76 -6.24
CA THR A 150 -6.24 -0.42 -6.25
C THR A 150 -7.02 -1.23 -5.22
N PHE A 151 -6.72 -2.53 -5.12
CA PHE A 151 -7.36 -3.41 -4.15
C PHE A 151 -7.05 -3.06 -2.70
N ILE A 152 -5.76 -2.78 -2.36
CA ILE A 152 -5.37 -2.54 -0.97
C ILE A 152 -5.61 -1.10 -0.49
N GLN A 153 -5.79 -0.14 -1.38
CA GLN A 153 -5.77 1.29 -1.03
C GLN A 153 -6.80 1.65 0.04
N GLY A 154 -8.07 1.38 -0.18
CA GLY A 154 -9.16 1.69 0.76
C GLY A 154 -9.05 0.86 2.03
N ILE A 155 -8.83 -0.45 1.90
CA ILE A 155 -8.70 -1.36 3.05
C ILE A 155 -7.53 -0.96 3.93
N LEU A 156 -6.35 -0.67 3.36
CA LEU A 156 -5.16 -0.27 4.12
C LEU A 156 -5.38 1.07 4.83
N HIS A 157 -6.02 2.03 4.16
CA HIS A 157 -6.33 3.33 4.74
C HIS A 157 -7.27 3.19 5.94
N LEU A 158 -8.41 2.53 5.76
CA LEU A 158 -9.41 2.39 6.82
C LEU A 158 -8.98 1.42 7.92
N SER A 159 -8.28 0.32 7.59
CA SER A 159 -7.74 -0.57 8.62
C SER A 159 -6.65 0.11 9.48
N THR A 160 -5.92 1.07 8.91
CA THR A 160 -4.98 1.91 9.68
C THR A 160 -5.75 2.90 10.57
N LYS A 161 -6.75 3.61 10.03
CA LYS A 161 -7.57 4.59 10.75
C LYS A 161 -8.36 3.96 11.89
N TYR A 162 -8.98 2.82 11.66
CA TYR A 162 -9.83 2.12 12.63
C TYR A 162 -9.11 1.02 13.43
N ILE A 163 -7.79 0.94 13.31
CA ILE A 163 -6.93 -0.03 14.05
C ILE A 163 -7.44 -1.48 13.86
N ILE A 164 -7.67 -1.90 12.62
CA ILE A 164 -8.05 -3.27 12.28
C ILE A 164 -6.80 -4.06 11.89
N HIS A 165 -6.08 -4.57 12.89
CA HIS A 165 -4.74 -5.11 12.74
C HIS A 165 -4.63 -6.21 11.68
N TYR A 166 -5.53 -7.19 11.65
CA TYR A 166 -5.44 -8.32 10.74
C TYR A 166 -5.59 -7.91 9.26
N LEU A 167 -6.51 -6.98 8.94
CA LEU A 167 -6.66 -6.46 7.57
C LEU A 167 -5.44 -5.65 7.15
N ARG A 168 -4.94 -4.81 8.08
CA ARG A 168 -3.72 -4.04 7.83
C ARG A 168 -2.54 -4.96 7.51
N GLN A 169 -2.33 -6.03 8.28
CA GLN A 169 -1.24 -7.00 8.05
C GLN A 169 -1.41 -7.73 6.70
N ARG A 170 -2.62 -8.06 6.32
CA ARG A 170 -2.90 -8.67 5.00
C ARG A 170 -2.55 -7.72 3.86
N CYS A 171 -2.97 -6.45 3.95
CA CYS A 171 -2.60 -5.43 2.96
C CYS A 171 -1.08 -5.23 2.89
N ILE A 172 -0.39 -5.16 4.03
CA ILE A 172 1.07 -5.03 4.09
C ILE A 172 1.74 -6.25 3.42
N SER A 173 1.27 -7.47 3.71
CA SER A 173 1.81 -8.70 3.11
C SER A 173 1.68 -8.68 1.59
N LEU A 174 0.52 -8.29 1.04
CA LEU A 174 0.32 -8.13 -0.40
C LEU A 174 1.23 -7.03 -0.98
N PHE A 175 1.38 -5.91 -0.28
CA PHE A 175 2.25 -4.82 -0.71
C PHE A 175 3.72 -5.27 -0.80
N LEU A 176 4.20 -6.04 0.17
CA LEU A 176 5.56 -6.58 0.20
C LEU A 176 5.82 -7.64 -0.88
N THR A 177 4.79 -8.30 -1.42
CA THR A 177 4.98 -9.16 -2.61
C THR A 177 5.45 -8.35 -3.81
N LYS A 178 5.03 -7.08 -3.92
CA LYS A 178 5.43 -6.18 -5.00
C LYS A 178 6.71 -5.40 -4.68
N PHE A 179 6.94 -5.05 -3.43
CA PHE A 179 8.11 -4.31 -2.95
C PHE A 179 8.85 -5.12 -1.88
N PRO A 180 9.67 -6.10 -2.29
CA PRO A 180 10.35 -7.00 -1.35
C PRO A 180 11.28 -6.23 -0.41
N SER A 181 11.35 -6.68 0.84
CA SER A 181 12.25 -6.16 1.88
C SER A 181 13.44 -7.06 2.15
N THR A 182 13.63 -8.12 1.33
CA THR A 182 14.77 -9.03 1.37
C THR A 182 15.40 -9.19 -0.01
N LEU A 183 16.72 -9.41 -0.07
CA LEU A 183 17.43 -9.65 -1.32
C LEU A 183 16.95 -10.93 -2.01
N ASP A 184 16.58 -11.96 -1.25
CA ASP A 184 16.02 -13.19 -1.79
C ASP A 184 14.69 -12.95 -2.47
N GLY A 185 13.79 -12.20 -1.84
CA GLY A 185 12.52 -11.78 -2.43
C GLY A 185 12.72 -10.99 -3.73
N TYR A 186 13.69 -10.05 -3.75
CA TYR A 186 14.08 -9.34 -4.96
C TYR A 186 14.60 -10.29 -6.04
N THR A 187 15.45 -11.25 -5.67
CA THR A 187 16.09 -12.18 -6.62
C THR A 187 15.07 -13.13 -7.24
N LEU A 188 14.15 -13.67 -6.43
CA LEU A 188 13.03 -14.51 -6.90
C LEU A 188 12.17 -13.72 -7.90
N LYS A 189 11.80 -12.50 -7.56
CA LYS A 189 11.02 -11.62 -8.45
C LYS A 189 11.78 -11.26 -9.73
N ALA A 190 13.07 -10.99 -9.64
CA ALA A 190 13.91 -10.65 -10.79
C ALA A 190 14.14 -11.84 -11.73
N GLY A 191 14.13 -13.09 -11.21
CA GLY A 191 14.30 -14.34 -11.95
C GLY A 191 13.01 -14.88 -12.58
N ALA A 192 11.84 -14.35 -12.23
CA ALA A 192 10.58 -14.80 -12.80
C ALA A 192 10.54 -14.55 -14.31
N SER A 193 10.11 -15.56 -15.09
CA SER A 193 10.04 -15.51 -16.54
C SER A 193 9.17 -14.36 -17.08
N ASN A 194 8.23 -13.91 -16.27
CA ASN A 194 7.31 -12.81 -16.58
C ASN A 194 7.58 -11.58 -15.69
N ARG A 195 8.82 -11.07 -15.73
CA ARG A 195 9.22 -9.92 -14.91
C ARG A 195 8.36 -8.71 -15.21
N GLU A 196 7.51 -8.38 -14.26
CA GLU A 196 6.68 -7.17 -14.32
C GLU A 196 7.56 -5.91 -14.37
N LYS A 197 7.37 -5.10 -15.40
CA LYS A 197 7.98 -3.76 -15.49
C LYS A 197 7.00 -2.76 -14.90
N TYR A 198 7.32 -2.26 -13.72
CA TYR A 198 6.49 -1.26 -13.08
C TYR A 198 6.43 0.04 -13.88
N LYS A 199 5.22 0.54 -14.12
CA LYS A 199 5.00 1.91 -14.58
C LYS A 199 5.42 2.86 -13.45
N SER A 200 6.12 3.95 -13.80
CA SER A 200 6.58 4.94 -12.81
C SER A 200 5.46 5.50 -11.96
N ASP A 201 4.31 5.75 -12.55
CA ASP A 201 3.15 6.33 -11.88
C ASP A 201 2.60 5.40 -10.78
N ASN A 202 2.58 4.09 -11.05
CA ASN A 202 2.17 3.11 -10.05
C ASN A 202 3.19 3.01 -8.89
N VAL A 203 4.50 3.13 -9.17
CA VAL A 203 5.51 3.17 -8.08
C VAL A 203 5.36 4.42 -7.23
N MET A 204 5.03 5.56 -7.83
CA MET A 204 4.79 6.79 -7.09
C MET A 204 3.52 6.73 -6.25
N ARG A 205 2.46 6.17 -6.80
CA ARG A 205 1.23 5.88 -6.07
C ARG A 205 1.51 4.95 -4.87
N ALA A 206 2.39 3.96 -5.05
CA ALA A 206 2.85 3.08 -3.97
C ALA A 206 3.61 3.85 -2.88
N ILE A 207 4.51 4.78 -3.25
CA ILE A 207 5.23 5.63 -2.29
C ILE A 207 4.26 6.47 -1.45
N ASN A 208 3.29 7.12 -2.10
CA ASN A 208 2.28 7.92 -1.40
C ASN A 208 1.43 7.06 -0.46
N LEU A 209 0.94 5.90 -0.94
CA LEU A 209 0.16 4.97 -0.13
C LEU A 209 0.95 4.48 1.09
N ALA A 210 2.24 4.15 0.90
CA ALA A 210 3.14 3.72 1.96
C ALA A 210 3.36 4.82 3.02
N ARG A 211 3.55 6.07 2.58
CA ARG A 211 3.71 7.24 3.47
C ARG A 211 2.44 7.53 4.27
N GLN A 212 1.29 7.56 3.59
CA GLN A 212 0.00 7.87 4.22
C GLN A 212 -0.39 6.86 5.30
N ASN A 213 -0.03 5.59 5.10
CA ASN A 213 -0.43 4.50 5.99
C ASN A 213 0.72 3.96 6.85
N ASN A 214 1.84 4.67 6.93
CA ASN A 214 3.02 4.28 7.71
C ASN A 214 3.54 2.86 7.39
N VAL A 215 3.53 2.46 6.10
CA VAL A 215 4.11 1.18 5.63
C VAL A 215 5.49 1.45 5.02
N LEU A 216 6.40 1.89 5.87
CA LEU A 216 7.68 2.46 5.45
C LEU A 216 8.67 1.43 4.89
N GLU A 217 8.51 0.15 5.21
CA GLU A 217 9.36 -0.95 4.71
C GLU A 217 9.33 -1.08 3.17
N VAL A 218 8.28 -0.60 2.52
CA VAL A 218 8.13 -0.56 1.05
C VAL A 218 9.08 0.45 0.39
N LEU A 219 9.42 1.54 1.09
CA LEU A 219 10.06 2.72 0.50
C LEU A 219 11.45 2.48 -0.09
N PRO A 220 12.38 1.72 0.53
CA PRO A 220 13.73 1.56 -0.03
C PRO A 220 13.72 0.98 -1.43
N TYR A 221 12.93 -0.07 -1.67
CA TYR A 221 12.84 -0.68 -3.00
C TYR A 221 12.00 0.17 -3.97
N ALA A 222 10.96 0.85 -3.51
CA ALA A 222 10.19 1.79 -4.33
C ALA A 222 11.08 2.96 -4.82
N PHE A 223 11.90 3.54 -3.95
CA PHE A 223 12.87 4.57 -4.31
C PHE A 223 13.95 4.04 -5.25
N TYR A 224 14.42 2.81 -5.05
CA TYR A 224 15.31 2.16 -5.98
C TYR A 224 14.71 2.08 -7.39
N CYS A 225 13.44 1.72 -7.52
CA CYS A 225 12.74 1.68 -8.80
C CYS A 225 12.70 3.07 -9.48
N ILE A 226 12.39 4.12 -8.72
CA ILE A 226 12.33 5.51 -9.24
C ILE A 226 13.71 6.06 -9.56
N ALA A 227 14.70 5.85 -8.70
CA ALA A 227 16.07 6.35 -8.89
C ALA A 227 16.73 5.82 -10.16
N ARG A 228 16.26 4.71 -10.72
CA ARG A 228 16.73 4.16 -11.99
C ARG A 228 16.18 4.87 -13.22
N LEU A 229 15.14 5.68 -13.07
CA LEU A 229 14.59 6.48 -14.16
C LEU A 229 15.52 7.63 -14.55
N PRO A 230 15.44 8.14 -15.78
CA PRO A 230 16.15 9.37 -16.15
C PRO A 230 15.73 10.54 -15.24
N HIS A 231 16.71 11.34 -14.78
CA HIS A 231 16.45 12.48 -13.88
C HIS A 231 15.41 13.46 -14.41
N LYS A 232 15.37 13.68 -15.75
CA LYS A 232 14.34 14.51 -16.38
C LYS A 232 12.93 14.01 -16.10
N ARG A 233 12.75 12.69 -16.01
CA ARG A 233 11.44 12.09 -15.70
C ARG A 233 11.08 12.30 -14.25
N ILE A 234 12.04 12.14 -13.33
CA ILE A 234 11.82 12.37 -11.89
C ILE A 234 11.42 13.82 -11.62
N LEU A 235 12.00 14.80 -12.32
CA LEU A 235 11.79 16.23 -12.06
C LEU A 235 10.63 16.86 -12.84
N LYS A 236 10.40 16.45 -14.10
CA LYS A 236 9.50 17.15 -15.02
C LYS A 236 8.13 16.49 -15.18
N ASP A 237 7.99 15.26 -14.75
CA ASP A 237 6.72 14.56 -14.90
C ASP A 237 5.69 15.16 -13.93
N ARG A 238 4.72 15.89 -14.50
CA ARG A 238 3.63 16.53 -13.72
C ARG A 238 2.61 15.50 -13.22
N THR A 239 2.64 14.30 -13.77
CA THR A 239 1.81 13.17 -13.33
C THR A 239 2.38 12.51 -12.07
N MET A 240 3.65 12.80 -11.75
CA MET A 240 4.37 12.24 -10.61
C MET A 240 4.09 13.06 -9.35
N ASP A 241 3.07 12.69 -8.63
CA ASP A 241 2.63 13.38 -7.42
C ASP A 241 3.27 12.82 -6.14
N ILE A 242 4.61 12.84 -6.08
CA ILE A 242 5.35 12.58 -4.83
C ILE A 242 5.95 13.87 -4.29
N SER A 243 6.20 13.89 -2.97
CA SER A 243 6.76 15.06 -2.29
C SER A 243 8.11 15.47 -2.89
N TRP A 244 8.43 16.76 -2.85
CA TRP A 244 9.77 17.25 -3.25
C TRP A 244 10.89 16.61 -2.43
N LYS A 245 10.65 16.28 -1.17
CA LYS A 245 11.58 15.54 -0.32
C LYS A 245 11.86 14.16 -0.92
N ASP A 246 10.84 13.41 -1.29
CA ASP A 246 11.00 12.08 -1.89
C ASP A 246 11.68 12.16 -3.27
N LYS A 247 11.37 13.18 -4.08
CA LYS A 247 12.10 13.43 -5.35
C LYS A 247 13.58 13.67 -5.12
N ALA A 248 13.91 14.51 -4.14
CA ALA A 248 15.31 14.80 -3.79
C ALA A 248 16.03 13.53 -3.30
N MET A 249 15.38 12.73 -2.44
CA MET A 249 15.94 11.46 -1.96
C MET A 249 16.17 10.47 -3.10
N CYS A 250 15.29 10.39 -4.09
CA CYS A 250 15.48 9.57 -5.28
C CYS A 250 16.68 10.05 -6.12
N LEU A 251 16.88 11.35 -6.25
CA LEU A 251 18.01 11.92 -7.02
C LEU A 251 19.35 11.70 -6.31
N VAL A 252 19.42 11.95 -5.01
CA VAL A 252 20.62 11.67 -4.19
C VAL A 252 20.90 10.17 -4.19
N GLY A 253 19.90 9.35 -3.94
CA GLY A 253 20.01 7.90 -3.98
C GLY A 253 20.49 7.38 -5.33
N ARG A 254 20.07 8.00 -6.44
CA ARG A 254 20.57 7.66 -7.78
C ARG A 254 22.09 7.78 -7.89
N GLU A 255 22.68 8.84 -7.38
CA GLU A 255 24.14 9.04 -7.40
C GLU A 255 24.84 8.04 -6.48
N ARG A 256 24.28 7.78 -5.31
CA ARG A 256 24.80 6.75 -4.39
C ARG A 256 24.69 5.33 -4.97
N LEU A 257 23.63 5.01 -5.72
CA LEU A 257 23.49 3.73 -6.43
C LEU A 257 24.55 3.55 -7.53
N LYS A 258 24.94 4.61 -8.25
CA LYS A 258 26.04 4.55 -9.21
C LYS A 258 27.36 4.21 -8.52
N TRP A 259 27.64 4.89 -7.40
CA TRP A 259 28.80 4.58 -6.60
C TRP A 259 28.76 3.13 -6.08
N ALA A 260 27.64 2.69 -5.51
CA ALA A 260 27.48 1.33 -4.98
C ALA A 260 27.65 0.26 -6.08
N GLN A 261 27.20 0.53 -7.31
CA GLN A 261 27.40 -0.37 -8.44
C GLN A 261 28.89 -0.50 -8.81
N THR A 262 29.60 0.60 -8.89
CA THR A 262 31.01 0.61 -9.32
C THR A 262 31.99 0.17 -8.22
N SER A 263 31.65 0.39 -6.95
CA SER A 263 32.53 0.15 -5.81
C SER A 263 32.22 -1.13 -5.03
N LEU A 264 30.99 -1.65 -5.09
CA LEU A 264 30.57 -2.81 -4.33
C LEU A 264 30.19 -3.98 -5.24
N SER A 265 29.07 -3.89 -5.97
CA SER A 265 28.51 -5.04 -6.66
C SER A 265 29.19 -5.40 -7.99
N HIS A 266 29.65 -4.41 -8.78
CA HIS A 266 30.25 -4.64 -10.11
C HIS A 266 31.71 -4.16 -10.19
N VAL A 267 32.39 -4.07 -9.05
CA VAL A 267 33.76 -3.58 -8.95
C VAL A 267 34.72 -4.38 -9.84
N PHE A 268 34.48 -5.69 -10.04
CA PHE A 268 35.32 -6.57 -10.86
C PHE A 268 35.35 -6.17 -12.36
N LEU A 269 34.34 -5.46 -12.84
CA LEU A 269 34.30 -4.96 -14.23
C LEU A 269 35.21 -3.74 -14.44
N LEU A 270 35.42 -2.95 -13.39
CA LEU A 270 36.22 -1.73 -13.43
C LEU A 270 37.63 -1.96 -12.88
N ASN A 271 37.76 -2.74 -11.84
CA ASN A 271 39.00 -3.06 -11.14
C ASN A 271 39.06 -4.56 -10.88
N PHE A 272 39.43 -5.28 -11.95
CA PHE A 272 39.59 -6.73 -11.88
C PHE A 272 40.72 -7.10 -10.91
N GLN A 273 40.42 -8.01 -9.98
CA GLN A 273 41.37 -8.60 -9.06
C GLN A 273 41.41 -10.10 -9.26
N ARG A 274 42.60 -10.65 -9.39
CA ARG A 274 42.83 -12.10 -9.52
C ARG A 274 42.38 -12.83 -8.22
N ALA A 275 41.91 -14.05 -8.38
CA ALA A 275 41.75 -14.93 -7.22
C ALA A 275 43.11 -15.10 -6.51
N PRO A 276 43.14 -15.19 -5.16
CA PRO A 276 44.40 -15.23 -4.38
C PRO A 276 45.38 -16.29 -4.82
N LEU A 277 44.89 -17.47 -5.27
CA LEU A 277 45.73 -18.62 -5.70
C LEU A 277 45.83 -18.75 -7.21
N CYS A 278 45.40 -17.75 -7.99
CA CYS A 278 45.46 -17.81 -9.45
C CYS A 278 46.85 -17.70 -9.98
N GLN A 279 47.32 -18.72 -10.73
CA GLN A 279 48.60 -18.76 -11.40
C GLN A 279 48.47 -18.60 -12.94
N SER A 280 47.28 -18.44 -13.46
CA SER A 280 47.03 -18.34 -14.91
C SER A 280 47.63 -17.08 -15.52
N SER A 281 48.43 -17.26 -16.60
CA SER A 281 48.97 -16.15 -17.38
C SER A 281 47.88 -15.32 -18.06
N LEU A 282 46.75 -15.94 -18.41
CA LEU A 282 45.61 -15.23 -18.98
C LEU A 282 45.10 -14.11 -18.07
N CYS A 283 45.16 -14.35 -16.74
CA CYS A 283 44.67 -13.39 -15.75
C CYS A 283 45.70 -12.30 -15.39
N ALA A 284 46.96 -12.45 -15.80
CA ALA A 284 48.02 -11.52 -15.43
C ALA A 284 47.82 -10.13 -16.05
N PHE A 285 47.23 -10.09 -17.24
CA PHE A 285 47.01 -8.86 -18.01
C PHE A 285 45.51 -8.53 -18.19
N ALA A 286 44.65 -9.30 -17.53
CA ALA A 286 43.23 -9.05 -17.61
C ALA A 286 42.91 -7.68 -17.00
N ARG A 287 42.55 -6.76 -17.85
CA ARG A 287 41.86 -5.52 -17.46
C ARG A 287 40.36 -5.84 -17.53
N GLY A 288 39.59 -5.34 -16.58
CA GLY A 288 38.15 -5.58 -16.60
C GLY A 288 37.56 -5.35 -17.99
N PRO A 289 36.89 -6.34 -18.59
CA PRO A 289 36.36 -6.23 -19.93
C PRO A 289 35.29 -5.16 -19.97
N HIS A 290 35.31 -4.31 -20.99
CA HIS A 290 34.28 -3.29 -21.22
C HIS A 290 34.13 -2.21 -20.13
N SER A 291 35.20 -1.86 -19.42
CA SER A 291 35.18 -0.86 -18.35
C SER A 291 34.46 0.45 -18.75
N GLU A 292 34.76 0.97 -19.95
CA GLU A 292 34.16 2.23 -20.41
C GLU A 292 32.66 2.14 -20.69
N TRP A 293 32.22 1.11 -21.41
CA TRP A 293 30.81 0.91 -21.72
C TRP A 293 29.99 0.63 -20.47
N HIS A 294 30.54 -0.15 -19.54
CA HIS A 294 29.86 -0.47 -18.30
C HIS A 294 29.71 0.74 -17.39
N VAL A 295 30.74 1.58 -17.30
CA VAL A 295 30.68 2.87 -16.59
C VAL A 295 29.61 3.77 -17.21
N LEU A 296 29.58 3.89 -18.54
CA LEU A 296 28.60 4.71 -19.24
C LEU A 296 27.17 4.22 -19.01
N ASP A 297 26.97 2.90 -18.97
CA ASP A 297 25.64 2.30 -18.71
C ASP A 297 25.20 2.52 -17.26
N CYS A 298 26.08 2.32 -16.29
CA CYS A 298 25.84 2.65 -14.89
C CYS A 298 25.48 4.12 -14.68
N MET A 299 26.11 5.03 -15.44
CA MET A 299 25.82 6.47 -15.35
C MET A 299 24.43 6.80 -15.87
N LYS A 300 23.92 6.07 -16.87
CA LYS A 300 22.57 6.28 -17.41
C LYS A 300 21.49 5.72 -16.49
N SER A 301 21.62 4.50 -16.02
CA SER A 301 20.61 3.79 -15.22
C SER A 301 21.29 2.85 -14.22
N PRO A 302 21.58 3.33 -13.00
CA PRO A 302 22.26 2.50 -12.01
C PRO A 302 21.41 1.27 -11.63
N ASN A 303 22.04 0.12 -11.59
CA ASN A 303 21.38 -1.14 -11.28
C ASN A 303 22.28 -2.08 -10.45
N PRO A 304 22.75 -1.65 -9.26
CA PRO A 304 23.71 -2.42 -8.47
C PRO A 304 23.21 -3.78 -7.99
N LEU A 305 21.88 -3.97 -7.93
CA LEU A 305 21.26 -5.22 -7.50
C LEU A 305 21.10 -6.24 -8.64
N HIS A 306 21.35 -5.84 -9.89
CA HIS A 306 21.23 -6.75 -11.03
C HIS A 306 22.28 -7.86 -10.96
N ALA A 307 21.85 -9.09 -11.18
CA ALA A 307 22.77 -10.20 -11.31
C ALA A 307 23.54 -10.08 -12.64
N TYR A 308 24.87 -10.17 -12.58
CA TYR A 308 25.68 -10.22 -13.78
C TYR A 308 25.68 -11.65 -14.32
N ASP A 309 25.47 -11.82 -15.63
CA ASP A 309 25.35 -13.11 -16.30
C ASP A 309 26.42 -13.35 -17.39
N ASN A 310 27.10 -12.30 -17.85
CA ASN A 310 28.07 -12.40 -18.95
C ASN A 310 29.49 -12.79 -18.49
N TRP A 311 29.59 -13.82 -17.63
CA TRP A 311 30.85 -14.23 -16.98
C TRP A 311 31.92 -14.68 -17.97
N ASP A 312 31.53 -15.27 -19.10
CA ASP A 312 32.47 -15.74 -20.14
C ASP A 312 33.21 -14.59 -20.81
N ASN A 313 32.61 -13.40 -20.84
CA ASN A 313 33.21 -12.20 -21.42
C ASN A 313 34.39 -11.64 -20.58
N LEU A 314 34.58 -12.14 -19.36
CA LEU A 314 35.74 -11.75 -18.56
C LEU A 314 37.08 -12.26 -19.12
N ASN A 315 37.07 -13.32 -19.92
CA ASN A 315 38.25 -13.94 -20.51
C ASN A 315 39.35 -14.23 -19.47
N VAL A 316 38.98 -14.79 -18.34
CA VAL A 316 39.85 -15.18 -17.22
C VAL A 316 39.67 -16.63 -16.87
N CYS A 317 40.55 -17.22 -16.05
CA CYS A 317 40.43 -18.61 -15.63
C CYS A 317 39.20 -18.86 -14.75
N ALA A 318 38.79 -20.10 -14.64
CA ALA A 318 37.61 -20.53 -13.87
C ALA A 318 37.69 -20.07 -12.41
N ASP A 319 38.86 -20.14 -11.75
CA ASP A 319 39.02 -19.70 -10.35
C ASP A 319 38.77 -18.22 -10.19
N CYS A 320 39.26 -17.39 -11.15
CA CYS A 320 39.00 -15.96 -11.15
C CYS A 320 37.53 -15.62 -11.44
N VAL A 321 36.86 -16.39 -12.30
CA VAL A 321 35.40 -16.28 -12.51
C VAL A 321 34.65 -16.58 -11.19
N ALA A 322 34.98 -17.69 -10.52
CA ALA A 322 34.37 -18.07 -9.25
C ALA A 322 34.58 -17.00 -8.17
N TYR A 323 35.79 -16.45 -8.09
CA TYR A 323 36.12 -15.36 -7.17
C TYR A 323 35.33 -14.07 -7.46
N CYS A 324 35.19 -13.69 -8.73
CA CYS A 324 34.36 -12.54 -9.12
C CYS A 324 32.89 -12.76 -8.81
N LYS A 325 32.36 -13.97 -9.06
CA LYS A 325 30.97 -14.34 -8.69
C LYS A 325 30.72 -14.18 -7.20
N LEU A 326 31.61 -14.66 -6.36
CA LEU A 326 31.50 -14.53 -4.90
C LEU A 326 31.53 -13.05 -4.47
N ARG A 327 32.44 -12.25 -5.04
CA ARG A 327 32.50 -10.80 -4.72
C ARG A 327 31.27 -10.05 -5.20
N HIS A 328 30.77 -10.40 -6.36
CA HIS A 328 29.52 -9.81 -6.89
C HIS A 328 28.34 -10.10 -5.99
N MET A 329 28.19 -11.35 -5.54
CA MET A 329 27.13 -11.77 -4.62
C MET A 329 27.20 -10.96 -3.31
N LYS A 330 28.39 -10.94 -2.65
CA LYS A 330 28.61 -10.16 -1.42
C LYS A 330 28.36 -8.66 -1.61
N GLY A 331 28.76 -8.11 -2.75
CA GLY A 331 28.52 -6.70 -3.08
C GLY A 331 27.04 -6.39 -3.26
N ARG A 332 26.25 -7.31 -3.81
CA ARG A 332 24.78 -7.15 -3.90
C ARG A 332 24.11 -7.22 -2.53
N GLU A 333 24.57 -8.13 -1.66
CA GLU A 333 24.13 -8.25 -0.26
C GLU A 333 24.41 -6.93 0.48
N GLU A 334 25.63 -6.40 0.39
CA GLU A 334 25.99 -5.13 1.02
C GLU A 334 25.16 -3.96 0.48
N VAL A 335 24.92 -3.90 -0.82
CA VAL A 335 24.04 -2.86 -1.42
C VAL A 335 22.62 -2.99 -0.90
N TRP A 336 22.12 -4.21 -0.75
CA TRP A 336 20.76 -4.44 -0.23
C TRP A 336 20.63 -4.00 1.23
N ASP A 337 21.57 -4.40 2.06
CA ASP A 337 21.57 -4.05 3.48
C ASP A 337 21.63 -2.53 3.69
N ARG A 338 22.39 -1.84 2.84
CA ARG A 338 22.53 -0.38 2.85
C ARG A 338 21.46 0.35 2.04
N LEU A 339 20.54 -0.36 1.39
CA LEU A 339 19.55 0.27 0.50
C LEU A 339 18.74 1.38 1.18
N PRO A 340 18.26 1.24 2.43
CA PRO A 340 17.62 2.34 3.14
C PRO A 340 18.54 3.57 3.29
N ASP A 341 19.79 3.38 3.73
CA ASP A 341 20.77 4.45 3.93
C ASP A 341 21.10 5.21 2.62
N LEU A 342 21.15 4.51 1.49
CA LEU A 342 21.35 5.15 0.18
C LEU A 342 20.27 6.20 -0.13
N PHE A 343 19.09 6.07 0.48
CA PHE A 343 17.96 7.00 0.35
C PHE A 343 17.66 7.79 1.62
N GLU A 344 18.60 7.86 2.58
CA GLU A 344 18.42 8.58 3.85
C GLU A 344 17.18 8.11 4.64
N LEU A 345 16.85 6.83 4.53
CA LEU A 345 15.81 6.18 5.30
C LEU A 345 16.40 5.49 6.52
N PRO A 346 15.60 5.27 7.58
CA PRO A 346 15.99 4.41 8.71
C PRO A 346 16.37 3.01 8.26
N THR A 347 17.07 2.27 9.09
CA THR A 347 17.46 0.87 8.82
C THR A 347 16.24 -0.02 8.55
N TRP A 348 16.45 -1.16 7.88
CA TRP A 348 15.38 -2.13 7.62
C TRP A 348 14.62 -2.53 8.89
N ASN A 349 15.32 -2.71 10.03
CA ASN A 349 14.69 -3.07 11.29
C ASN A 349 13.82 -1.94 11.86
N GLU A 350 14.30 -0.70 11.79
CA GLU A 350 13.51 0.47 12.23
C GLU A 350 12.28 0.67 11.35
N LEU A 351 12.40 0.47 10.04
CA LEU A 351 11.28 0.56 9.10
C LEU A 351 10.20 -0.48 9.39
N ARG A 352 10.60 -1.74 9.70
CA ARG A 352 9.68 -2.81 10.11
C ARG A 352 9.00 -2.50 11.43
N ASN A 353 9.76 -2.02 12.41
CA ASN A 353 9.21 -1.71 13.73
C ASN A 353 8.22 -0.54 13.67
N ALA A 354 8.50 0.48 12.87
CA ALA A 354 7.64 1.66 12.74
C ALA A 354 6.24 1.35 12.18
N GLN A 355 6.10 0.30 11.38
CA GLN A 355 4.78 -0.06 10.81
C GLN A 355 3.93 -0.95 11.73
N ASN A 356 4.51 -1.46 12.82
CA ASN A 356 3.80 -2.30 13.80
C ASN A 356 3.23 -1.48 14.98
N MET A 357 3.47 -0.17 14.98
CA MET A 357 2.87 0.78 15.90
C MET A 357 1.58 1.36 15.31
#